data_f03550c605b658c9b02948e364285b90
#
_entry.id   f03550c605b658c9b02948e364285b90
#
_cell.length_a   1.000
_cell.length_b   1.000
_cell.length_c   1.000
_cell.angle_alpha   90.00
_cell.angle_beta   90.00
_cell.angle_gamma   90.00
#
_symmetry.space_group_name_H-M   'P 1'
#
loop_
_entity.id
_entity.type
_entity.pdbx_description
1 polymer ?
#
loop_
_entity_poly.entity_id
_entity_poly.type
_entity_poly.pdbx_seq_one_letter_code
_entity_poly.pdbx_strand_id
1 'polypeptide(L)'
;MFLQDPNFTGSDVMDLQRRLQVLGYYKGALNGVYDLETSLAVASAQEVLDLHPDGTVDLYTLQALVSATDQKLFGEKIPAIPERVSVIIDMDRLTLTLFDGGEPYKQYPVAMGKYESPTPVGNWEIISKQMNPPSVMGTRWLGLNIPYGQYGVHGTNNPGSIGSFASHGCIRMHNVHVEEIYPAVAVGTSVTIIGTPFGAPGVPPSVLKHGDVGPSVLEVQRSLKRLGYLKWNPDGFWGQGTEKAVKEFREDYGLKGPNNVDDKVYQLLGF
;
A
#
# COMPACT_ATOMS: atom_id res chain seq x y z
N MET A 1 -1.44 24.49 -2.73
CA MET A 1 -2.66 25.22 -2.29
C MET A 1 -2.33 26.69 -2.24
N PHE A 2 -3.26 27.55 -2.59
CA PHE A 2 -3.10 29.02 -2.60
C PHE A 2 -4.46 29.66 -2.27
N LEU A 3 -4.44 30.94 -1.92
CA LEU A 3 -5.66 31.72 -1.62
C LEU A 3 -6.47 31.92 -2.91
N GLN A 4 -7.75 31.52 -2.91
CA GLN A 4 -8.67 31.65 -4.03
C GLN A 4 -10.12 31.78 -3.52
N ASP A 5 -11.05 32.14 -4.40
CA ASP A 5 -12.48 32.19 -4.11
C ASP A 5 -13.26 31.22 -5.05
N PRO A 6 -13.98 30.21 -4.54
CA PRO A 6 -14.02 29.81 -3.13
C PRO A 6 -12.70 29.21 -2.62
N ASN A 7 -12.42 29.35 -1.33
CA ASN A 7 -11.22 28.83 -0.69
C ASN A 7 -11.09 27.31 -0.85
N PHE A 8 -9.84 26.81 -0.94
CA PHE A 8 -9.60 25.38 -0.76
C PHE A 8 -10.09 24.91 0.59
N THR A 9 -10.77 23.76 0.62
CA THR A 9 -11.28 23.16 1.87
C THR A 9 -11.00 21.67 1.89
N GLY A 10 -10.74 21.11 3.07
CA GLY A 10 -10.58 19.67 3.26
C GLY A 10 -9.61 19.28 4.36
N SER A 11 -9.44 17.97 4.51
CA SER A 11 -8.51 17.38 5.48
C SER A 11 -7.06 17.79 5.25
N ASP A 12 -6.65 17.98 3.99
CA ASP A 12 -5.29 18.39 3.63
C ASP A 12 -4.97 19.79 4.14
N VAL A 13 -5.97 20.70 4.11
CA VAL A 13 -5.83 22.05 4.70
C VAL A 13 -5.77 21.95 6.22
N MET A 14 -6.58 21.09 6.83
CA MET A 14 -6.55 20.89 8.28
C MET A 14 -5.20 20.32 8.76
N ASP A 15 -4.62 19.36 8.02
CA ASP A 15 -3.30 18.82 8.32
C ASP A 15 -2.19 19.88 8.15
N LEU A 16 -2.29 20.71 7.12
CA LEU A 16 -1.40 21.86 6.94
C LEU A 16 -1.51 22.83 8.13
N GLN A 17 -2.72 23.23 8.52
CA GLN A 17 -2.97 24.10 9.67
C GLN A 17 -2.38 23.51 10.95
N ARG A 18 -2.54 22.20 11.18
CA ARG A 18 -1.95 21.48 12.33
C ARG A 18 -0.43 21.56 12.33
N ARG A 19 0.24 21.34 11.19
CA ARG A 19 1.70 21.46 11.07
C ARG A 19 2.17 22.89 11.36
N LEU A 20 1.50 23.87 10.77
CA LEU A 20 1.79 25.29 11.03
C LEU A 20 1.57 25.65 12.50
N GLN A 21 0.56 25.07 13.16
CA GLN A 21 0.31 25.24 14.60
C GLN A 21 1.43 24.60 15.44
N VAL A 22 1.86 23.39 15.12
CA VAL A 22 3.00 22.72 15.76
C VAL A 22 4.27 23.57 15.61
N LEU A 23 4.51 24.15 14.44
CA LEU A 23 5.65 25.01 14.19
C LEU A 23 5.53 26.40 14.86
N GLY A 24 4.31 26.82 15.22
CA GLY A 24 4.03 28.08 15.91
C GLY A 24 3.63 29.23 14.98
N TYR A 25 3.43 28.97 13.70
CA TYR A 25 3.04 29.97 12.70
C TYR A 25 1.55 30.18 12.59
N TYR A 26 0.71 29.20 12.97
CA TYR A 26 -0.73 29.27 12.93
C TYR A 26 -1.33 29.21 14.33
N LYS A 27 -2.29 30.10 14.63
CA LYS A 27 -2.98 30.18 15.94
C LYS A 27 -4.49 30.04 15.84
N GLY A 28 -5.00 29.93 14.59
CA GLY A 28 -6.42 29.79 14.32
C GLY A 28 -6.97 28.38 14.62
N ALA A 29 -8.26 28.21 14.39
CA ALA A 29 -8.92 26.91 14.50
C ALA A 29 -8.55 26.01 13.34
N LEU A 30 -8.41 24.70 13.60
CA LEU A 30 -8.19 23.68 12.56
C LEU A 30 -9.48 23.41 11.80
N ASN A 31 -9.92 24.37 10.99
CA ASN A 31 -11.22 24.38 10.30
C ASN A 31 -11.18 23.75 8.88
N GLY A 32 -9.97 23.44 8.38
CA GLY A 32 -9.78 22.89 7.05
C GLY A 32 -10.09 23.85 5.91
N VAL A 33 -10.08 25.18 6.16
CA VAL A 33 -10.29 26.22 5.15
C VAL A 33 -8.99 26.97 4.89
N TYR A 34 -8.54 26.99 3.62
CA TYR A 34 -7.34 27.74 3.23
C TYR A 34 -7.67 29.22 3.04
N ASP A 35 -7.84 29.92 4.16
CA ASP A 35 -8.14 31.34 4.23
C ASP A 35 -6.89 32.21 4.29
N LEU A 36 -7.09 33.53 4.42
CA LEU A 36 -6.00 34.50 4.49
C LEU A 36 -5.09 34.23 5.70
N GLU A 37 -5.63 33.83 6.85
CA GLU A 37 -4.84 33.52 8.04
C GLU A 37 -3.93 32.31 7.79
N THR A 38 -4.44 31.27 7.14
CA THR A 38 -3.68 30.10 6.75
C THR A 38 -2.58 30.45 5.72
N SER A 39 -2.92 31.28 4.71
CA SER A 39 -1.94 31.72 3.71
C SER A 39 -0.81 32.54 4.31
N LEU A 40 -1.09 33.46 5.22
CA LEU A 40 -0.09 34.26 5.94
C LEU A 40 0.79 33.38 6.84
N ALA A 41 0.22 32.39 7.48
CA ALA A 41 0.99 31.42 8.28
C ALA A 41 1.94 30.59 7.42
N VAL A 42 1.52 30.20 6.20
CA VAL A 42 2.39 29.54 5.22
C VAL A 42 3.54 30.46 4.80
N ALA A 43 3.24 31.71 4.43
CA ALA A 43 4.28 32.68 4.04
C ALA A 43 5.32 32.90 5.15
N SER A 44 4.86 33.01 6.40
CA SER A 44 5.76 33.15 7.55
C SER A 44 6.63 31.91 7.77
N ALA A 45 6.09 30.72 7.54
CA ALA A 45 6.86 29.48 7.61
C ALA A 45 7.87 29.37 6.45
N GLN A 46 7.47 29.74 5.23
CA GLN A 46 8.34 29.74 4.05
C GLN A 46 9.56 30.67 4.26
N GLU A 47 9.36 31.86 4.81
CA GLU A 47 10.45 32.81 5.10
C GLU A 47 11.51 32.19 6.02
N VAL A 48 11.08 31.50 7.08
CA VAL A 48 12.03 30.89 8.04
C VAL A 48 12.66 29.62 7.49
N LEU A 49 11.99 28.94 6.55
CA LEU A 49 12.47 27.72 5.89
C LEU A 49 13.29 28.02 4.61
N ASP A 50 13.67 29.28 4.39
CA ASP A 50 14.44 29.74 3.22
C ASP A 50 13.79 29.41 1.86
N LEU A 51 12.44 29.52 1.83
CA LEU A 51 11.62 29.38 0.65
C LEU A 51 11.04 30.75 0.23
N HIS A 52 10.52 30.84 -0.99
CA HIS A 52 9.85 32.05 -1.44
C HIS A 52 8.53 32.27 -0.66
N PRO A 53 8.36 33.39 0.10
CA PRO A 53 7.26 33.56 1.03
C PRO A 53 5.99 34.09 0.33
N ASP A 54 5.43 33.33 -0.60
CA ASP A 54 4.26 33.70 -1.39
C ASP A 54 2.93 33.20 -0.80
N GLY A 55 3.00 32.44 0.30
CA GLY A 55 1.83 31.82 0.90
C GLY A 55 1.21 30.72 0.05
N THR A 56 1.94 30.18 -0.96
CA THR A 56 1.48 29.08 -1.79
C THR A 56 2.11 27.76 -1.34
N VAL A 57 1.30 26.75 -1.11
CA VAL A 57 1.80 25.42 -0.75
C VAL A 57 1.99 24.60 -2.00
N ASP A 58 3.21 24.57 -2.48
CA ASP A 58 3.72 23.64 -3.49
C ASP A 58 4.36 22.40 -2.83
N LEU A 59 4.98 21.54 -3.63
CA LEU A 59 5.64 20.33 -3.15
C LEU A 59 6.84 20.66 -2.23
N TYR A 60 7.62 21.68 -2.57
CA TYR A 60 8.80 22.07 -1.80
C TYR A 60 8.40 22.66 -0.44
N THR A 61 7.38 23.52 -0.42
CA THR A 61 6.80 24.06 0.82
C THR A 61 6.27 22.94 1.72
N LEU A 62 5.53 21.98 1.14
CA LEU A 62 5.00 20.86 1.91
C LEU A 62 6.11 19.98 2.51
N GLN A 63 7.14 19.66 1.75
CA GLN A 63 8.29 18.89 2.21
C GLN A 63 9.06 19.61 3.34
N ALA A 64 9.29 20.89 3.20
CA ALA A 64 9.96 21.70 4.22
C ALA A 64 9.15 21.77 5.52
N LEU A 65 7.83 21.97 5.42
CA LEU A 65 6.93 21.97 6.59
C LEU A 65 6.88 20.61 7.29
N VAL A 66 6.84 19.50 6.53
CA VAL A 66 6.92 18.14 7.08
C VAL A 66 8.25 17.98 7.84
N SER A 67 9.37 18.29 7.19
CA SER A 67 10.72 18.19 7.78
C SER A 67 10.85 18.97 9.07
N ALA A 68 10.42 20.24 9.06
CA ALA A 68 10.50 21.12 10.22
C ALA A 68 9.60 20.65 11.37
N THR A 69 8.39 20.15 11.04
CA THR A 69 7.45 19.61 12.04
C THR A 69 8.03 18.38 12.73
N ASP A 70 8.59 17.45 11.95
CA ASP A 70 9.14 16.21 12.48
C ASP A 70 10.42 16.50 13.30
N GLN A 71 11.27 17.41 12.85
CA GLN A 71 12.42 17.88 13.63
C GLN A 71 12.01 18.49 14.98
N LYS A 72 10.91 19.26 14.99
CA LYS A 72 10.41 19.89 16.23
C LYS A 72 9.78 18.90 17.19
N LEU A 73 9.07 17.90 16.68
CA LEU A 73 8.36 16.89 17.48
C LEU A 73 9.27 15.77 17.98
N PHE A 74 10.22 15.35 17.17
CA PHE A 74 11.00 14.13 17.42
C PHE A 74 12.51 14.36 17.57
N GLY A 75 13.00 15.58 17.32
CA GLY A 75 14.41 15.92 17.49
C GLY A 75 15.36 15.22 16.50
N GLU A 76 14.85 14.55 15.51
CA GLU A 76 15.63 13.83 14.50
C GLU A 76 15.69 14.60 13.17
N LYS A 77 16.88 14.62 12.56
CA LYS A 77 17.01 14.98 11.14
C LYS A 77 16.21 13.95 10.33
N ILE A 78 15.26 14.39 9.51
CA ILE A 78 14.66 13.49 8.52
C ILE A 78 15.80 12.98 7.64
N PRO A 79 16.02 11.67 7.56
CA PRO A 79 17.00 11.11 6.65
C PRO A 79 16.66 11.55 5.21
N ALA A 80 17.68 11.78 4.38
CA ALA A 80 17.49 12.07 2.97
C ALA A 80 16.57 11.02 2.31
N ILE A 81 15.75 11.43 1.31
CA ILE A 81 14.94 10.47 0.54
C ILE A 81 15.88 9.38 0.02
N PRO A 82 15.60 8.10 0.30
CA PRO A 82 16.47 7.01 -0.09
C PRO A 82 16.69 6.95 -1.60
N GLU A 83 17.93 6.76 -2.04
CA GLU A 83 18.27 6.71 -3.48
C GLU A 83 17.95 5.36 -4.14
N ARG A 84 17.93 4.27 -3.36
CA ARG A 84 17.69 2.88 -3.82
C ARG A 84 16.63 2.21 -2.99
N VAL A 85 15.39 2.65 -3.17
CA VAL A 85 14.25 2.18 -2.38
C VAL A 85 13.75 0.84 -2.88
N SER A 86 13.51 -0.05 -1.92
CA SER A 86 12.61 -1.20 -2.07
C SER A 86 11.65 -1.29 -0.90
N VAL A 87 10.56 -2.01 -1.10
CA VAL A 87 9.48 -2.15 -0.11
C VAL A 87 9.30 -3.62 0.24
N ILE A 88 9.27 -3.95 1.52
CA ILE A 88 8.83 -5.26 2.00
C ILE A 88 7.58 -5.08 2.84
N ILE A 89 6.54 -5.86 2.52
CA ILE A 89 5.28 -5.90 3.24
C ILE A 89 5.13 -7.27 3.87
N ASP A 90 5.07 -7.30 5.20
CA ASP A 90 4.92 -8.51 6.01
C ASP A 90 3.47 -8.63 6.46
N MET A 91 2.75 -9.62 5.92
CA MET A 91 1.34 -9.86 6.23
C MET A 91 1.14 -10.37 7.65
N ASP A 92 2.06 -11.16 8.17
CA ASP A 92 1.93 -11.76 9.49
C ASP A 92 2.13 -10.72 10.60
N ARG A 93 2.97 -9.70 10.32
CA ARG A 93 3.21 -8.58 11.22
C ARG A 93 2.35 -7.35 10.94
N LEU A 94 1.64 -7.33 9.82
CA LEU A 94 0.86 -6.18 9.34
C LEU A 94 1.71 -4.92 9.23
N THR A 95 2.89 -5.04 8.62
CA THR A 95 3.85 -3.95 8.47
C THR A 95 4.32 -3.78 7.03
N LEU A 96 4.61 -2.52 6.67
CA LEU A 96 5.33 -2.15 5.46
C LEU A 96 6.66 -1.52 5.88
N THR A 97 7.77 -2.05 5.38
CA THR A 97 9.11 -1.53 5.63
C THR A 97 9.71 -0.99 4.35
N LEU A 98 10.18 0.26 4.38
CA LEU A 98 11.06 0.81 3.36
C LEU A 98 12.49 0.35 3.63
N PHE A 99 13.20 0.02 2.55
CA PHE A 99 14.62 -0.26 2.56
C PHE A 99 15.35 0.75 1.68
N ASP A 100 16.55 1.15 2.11
CA ASP A 100 17.48 1.94 1.31
C ASP A 100 18.77 1.15 1.12
N GLY A 101 19.09 0.84 -0.14
CA GLY A 101 20.27 0.05 -0.47
C GLY A 101 20.33 -1.35 0.14
N GLY A 102 19.19 -1.90 0.57
CA GLY A 102 19.06 -3.19 1.23
C GLY A 102 18.99 -3.14 2.77
N GLU A 103 19.22 -1.97 3.37
CA GLU A 103 19.08 -1.76 4.81
C GLU A 103 17.68 -1.25 5.15
N PRO A 104 17.05 -1.72 6.26
CA PRO A 104 15.76 -1.23 6.70
C PRO A 104 15.84 0.24 7.11
N TYR A 105 15.02 1.08 6.46
CA TYR A 105 15.01 2.51 6.66
C TYR A 105 13.91 2.96 7.61
N LYS A 106 12.65 2.58 7.33
CA LYS A 106 11.50 2.94 8.17
C LYS A 106 10.37 1.93 8.02
N GLN A 107 9.64 1.69 9.10
CA GLN A 107 8.55 0.73 9.14
C GLN A 107 7.23 1.41 9.55
N TYR A 108 6.12 0.95 8.95
CA TYR A 108 4.78 1.48 9.15
C TYR A 108 3.77 0.37 9.36
N PRO A 109 2.76 0.56 10.23
CA PRO A 109 1.65 -0.35 10.33
C PRO A 109 0.74 -0.25 9.10
N VAL A 110 0.17 -1.38 8.66
CA VAL A 110 -0.73 -1.46 7.53
C VAL A 110 -1.98 -2.29 7.84
N ALA A 111 -3.01 -2.17 7.00
CA ALA A 111 -4.09 -3.15 6.93
C ALA A 111 -3.99 -3.92 5.62
N MET A 112 -4.35 -5.20 5.68
CA MET A 112 -4.23 -6.14 4.56
C MET A 112 -5.60 -6.68 4.14
N GLY A 113 -5.62 -7.44 3.05
CA GLY A 113 -6.80 -8.15 2.58
C GLY A 113 -7.33 -9.14 3.60
N LYS A 114 -8.66 -9.14 3.79
CA LYS A 114 -9.34 -10.13 4.62
C LYS A 114 -9.30 -11.52 3.98
N TYR A 115 -9.73 -12.54 4.73
CA TYR A 115 -9.68 -13.94 4.28
C TYR A 115 -10.30 -14.18 2.90
N GLU A 116 -11.48 -13.65 2.64
CA GLU A 116 -12.20 -13.85 1.38
C GLU A 116 -11.60 -13.09 0.19
N SER A 117 -10.70 -12.17 0.45
CA SER A 117 -10.01 -11.37 -0.55
C SER A 117 -8.58 -11.03 -0.08
N PRO A 118 -7.69 -12.04 0.00
CA PRO A 118 -6.36 -11.86 0.57
C PRO A 118 -5.48 -10.96 -0.30
N THR A 119 -4.49 -10.35 0.32
CA THR A 119 -3.44 -9.62 -0.39
C THR A 119 -2.52 -10.61 -1.13
N PRO A 120 -2.22 -10.38 -2.41
CA PRO A 120 -1.35 -11.26 -3.19
C PRO A 120 0.10 -11.26 -2.70
N VAL A 121 0.62 -12.38 -2.25
CA VAL A 121 2.05 -12.54 -1.93
C VAL A 121 2.91 -12.61 -3.19
N GLY A 122 4.17 -12.22 -3.08
CA GLY A 122 5.15 -12.31 -4.16
C GLY A 122 5.93 -11.02 -4.39
N ASN A 123 6.65 -10.99 -5.52
CA ASN A 123 7.44 -9.83 -5.93
C ASN A 123 6.68 -9.05 -6.99
N TRP A 124 6.43 -7.82 -6.68
CA TRP A 124 5.66 -6.88 -7.49
C TRP A 124 6.46 -5.60 -7.74
N GLU A 125 5.94 -4.73 -8.57
CA GLU A 125 6.50 -3.42 -8.83
C GLU A 125 5.40 -2.35 -8.80
N ILE A 126 5.75 -1.15 -8.40
CA ILE A 126 4.87 0.00 -8.54
C ILE A 126 4.77 0.36 -10.02
N ILE A 127 3.55 0.35 -10.58
CA ILE A 127 3.30 0.70 -12.00
C ILE A 127 2.57 2.02 -12.18
N SER A 128 2.00 2.57 -11.10
CA SER A 128 1.32 3.86 -11.15
C SER A 128 1.35 4.56 -9.80
N LYS A 129 1.32 5.89 -9.86
CA LYS A 129 1.26 6.76 -8.68
C LYS A 129 0.19 7.81 -8.91
N GLN A 130 -0.67 8.02 -7.91
CA GLN A 130 -1.73 9.02 -7.99
C GLN A 130 -1.86 9.78 -6.66
N MET A 131 -1.97 11.09 -6.74
CA MET A 131 -2.37 11.96 -5.64
C MET A 131 -3.90 12.14 -5.66
N ASN A 132 -4.49 12.24 -4.49
CA ASN A 132 -5.93 12.45 -4.30
C ASN A 132 -6.80 11.46 -5.11
N PRO A 133 -6.60 10.14 -4.94
CA PRO A 133 -7.51 9.15 -5.50
C PRO A 133 -8.91 9.28 -4.87
N PRO A 134 -9.92 8.49 -5.31
CA PRO A 134 -11.22 8.46 -4.65
C PRO A 134 -11.09 8.33 -3.12
N SER A 135 -11.92 9.03 -2.36
CA SER A 135 -11.80 9.24 -0.90
C SER A 135 -11.60 7.97 -0.06
N VAL A 136 -12.13 6.84 -0.50
CA VAL A 136 -11.95 5.53 0.16
C VAL A 136 -10.49 5.05 0.16
N MET A 137 -9.67 5.56 -0.77
CA MET A 137 -8.25 5.25 -0.91
C MET A 137 -7.35 6.29 -0.22
N GLY A 138 -7.92 7.20 0.56
CA GLY A 138 -7.19 8.25 1.25
C GLY A 138 -6.53 9.25 0.31
N THR A 139 -5.29 9.65 0.61
CA THR A 139 -4.62 10.78 -0.06
C THR A 139 -3.66 10.38 -1.16
N ARG A 140 -3.20 9.12 -1.21
CA ARG A 140 -2.21 8.62 -2.18
C ARG A 140 -2.55 7.20 -2.59
N TRP A 141 -2.19 6.87 -3.84
CA TRP A 141 -2.27 5.54 -4.43
C TRP A 141 -0.95 5.16 -5.10
N LEU A 142 -0.49 3.96 -4.85
CA LEU A 142 0.66 3.30 -5.47
C LEU A 142 0.18 1.96 -6.03
N GLY A 143 -0.10 1.92 -7.34
CA GLY A 143 -0.61 0.72 -8.01
C GLY A 143 0.47 -0.33 -8.25
N LEU A 144 0.14 -1.60 -8.06
CA LEU A 144 1.05 -2.75 -8.23
C LEU A 144 0.72 -3.53 -9.51
N ASN A 145 1.74 -4.16 -10.13
CA ASN A 145 1.62 -4.96 -11.37
C ASN A 145 1.02 -6.35 -11.18
N ILE A 146 0.04 -6.48 -10.29
CA ILE A 146 -0.65 -7.75 -10.04
C ILE A 146 -1.62 -8.04 -11.19
N PRO A 147 -1.55 -9.21 -11.86
CA PRO A 147 -2.18 -9.41 -13.17
C PRO A 147 -3.70 -9.57 -13.17
N TYR A 148 -4.33 -9.86 -12.05
CA TYR A 148 -5.75 -10.22 -11.97
C TYR A 148 -6.60 -9.25 -11.15
N GLY A 149 -6.20 -8.02 -11.01
CA GLY A 149 -6.99 -7.01 -10.30
C GLY A 149 -6.24 -5.70 -10.09
N GLN A 150 -6.95 -4.72 -9.56
CA GLN A 150 -6.35 -3.46 -9.16
C GLN A 150 -5.92 -3.55 -7.69
N TYR A 151 -4.64 -3.79 -7.48
CA TYR A 151 -4.02 -3.83 -6.16
C TYR A 151 -3.05 -2.68 -6.00
N GLY A 152 -2.91 -2.20 -4.78
CA GLY A 152 -1.98 -1.12 -4.50
C GLY A 152 -1.80 -0.86 -3.02
N VAL A 153 -0.84 0.00 -2.73
CA VAL A 153 -0.65 0.61 -1.41
C VAL A 153 -1.29 2.00 -1.42
N HIS A 154 -2.14 2.29 -0.46
CA HIS A 154 -2.87 3.56 -0.45
C HIS A 154 -3.22 4.03 0.98
N GLY A 155 -3.59 5.29 1.10
CA GLY A 155 -4.16 5.83 2.33
C GLY A 155 -5.52 5.25 2.67
N THR A 156 -6.20 5.79 3.68
CA THR A 156 -7.53 5.34 4.04
C THR A 156 -8.36 6.44 4.69
N ASN A 157 -9.66 6.44 4.43
CA ASN A 157 -10.64 7.21 5.20
C ASN A 157 -11.14 6.47 6.46
N ASN A 158 -10.68 5.23 6.67
CA ASN A 158 -10.96 4.43 7.87
C ASN A 158 -9.65 4.05 8.59
N PRO A 159 -9.02 4.98 9.32
CA PRO A 159 -7.74 4.74 10.00
C PRO A 159 -7.83 3.66 11.08
N GLY A 160 -9.00 3.40 11.66
CA GLY A 160 -9.22 2.33 12.63
C GLY A 160 -9.06 0.92 12.06
N SER A 161 -8.98 0.77 10.72
CA SER A 161 -8.70 -0.52 10.09
C SER A 161 -7.22 -0.89 10.07
N ILE A 162 -6.31 0.05 10.31
CA ILE A 162 -4.86 -0.21 10.31
C ILE A 162 -4.50 -1.18 11.46
N GLY A 163 -3.63 -2.16 11.15
CA GLY A 163 -3.28 -3.25 12.07
C GLY A 163 -4.24 -4.43 12.01
N SER A 164 -5.09 -4.53 10.97
CA SER A 164 -6.02 -5.65 10.81
C SER A 164 -6.16 -6.14 9.36
N PHE A 165 -6.75 -7.33 9.19
CA PHE A 165 -7.16 -7.88 7.89
C PHE A 165 -8.55 -7.36 7.54
N ALA A 166 -8.63 -6.18 6.90
CA ALA A 166 -9.89 -5.44 6.71
C ALA A 166 -10.14 -4.96 5.27
N SER A 167 -9.18 -5.09 4.36
CA SER A 167 -9.31 -4.62 2.98
C SER A 167 -9.88 -5.71 2.05
N HIS A 168 -10.07 -5.35 0.78
CA HIS A 168 -10.38 -6.28 -0.29
C HIS A 168 -9.14 -6.67 -1.11
N GLY A 169 -7.97 -6.74 -0.43
CA GLY A 169 -6.70 -7.15 -1.00
C GLY A 169 -5.67 -6.04 -1.13
N CYS A 170 -6.06 -4.77 -1.19
CA CYS A 170 -5.14 -3.64 -1.16
C CYS A 170 -4.47 -3.48 0.21
N ILE A 171 -3.32 -2.84 0.22
CA ILE A 171 -2.57 -2.51 1.44
C ILE A 171 -2.95 -1.09 1.86
N ARG A 172 -3.57 -0.94 3.04
CA ARG A 172 -3.96 0.37 3.58
C ARG A 172 -2.93 0.88 4.54
N MET A 173 -2.65 2.17 4.45
CA MET A 173 -1.79 2.92 5.38
C MET A 173 -2.56 4.09 5.98
N HIS A 174 -2.08 4.62 7.10
CA HIS A 174 -2.49 5.97 7.51
C HIS A 174 -2.12 6.97 6.41
N ASN A 175 -2.95 8.00 6.20
CA ASN A 175 -2.70 9.02 5.17
C ASN A 175 -1.32 9.67 5.34
N VAL A 176 -0.95 10.05 6.55
CA VAL A 176 0.35 10.63 6.86
C VAL A 176 1.52 9.72 6.49
N HIS A 177 1.36 8.40 6.65
CA HIS A 177 2.41 7.42 6.31
C HIS A 177 2.54 7.21 4.80
N VAL A 178 1.42 7.10 4.07
CA VAL A 178 1.48 6.95 2.61
C VAL A 178 1.97 8.24 1.94
N GLU A 179 1.68 9.41 2.51
CA GLU A 179 2.21 10.69 2.06
C GLU A 179 3.72 10.78 2.23
N GLU A 180 4.24 10.23 3.32
CA GLU A 180 5.68 10.17 3.59
C GLU A 180 6.41 9.24 2.62
N ILE A 181 5.88 8.03 2.35
CA ILE A 181 6.53 7.10 1.43
C ILE A 181 6.38 7.49 -0.04
N TYR A 182 5.32 8.24 -0.38
CA TYR A 182 4.99 8.57 -1.77
C TYR A 182 6.12 9.26 -2.55
N PRO A 183 6.83 10.27 -2.02
CA PRO A 183 7.98 10.87 -2.72
C PRO A 183 9.20 9.95 -2.77
N ALA A 184 9.36 9.04 -1.81
CA ALA A 184 10.51 8.14 -1.72
C ALA A 184 10.46 7.00 -2.74
N VAL A 185 9.28 6.59 -3.23
CA VAL A 185 9.12 5.49 -4.19
C VAL A 185 8.83 6.02 -5.60
N ALA A 186 9.22 5.28 -6.62
CA ALA A 186 8.99 5.60 -8.04
C ALA A 186 8.24 4.45 -8.74
N VAL A 187 7.73 4.71 -9.96
CA VAL A 187 7.34 3.62 -10.87
C VAL A 187 8.58 2.76 -11.15
N GLY A 188 8.44 1.42 -11.03
CA GLY A 188 9.54 0.45 -11.06
C GLY A 188 10.12 0.12 -9.69
N THR A 189 9.72 0.81 -8.60
CA THR A 189 10.14 0.40 -7.24
C THR A 189 9.64 -1.01 -6.93
N SER A 190 10.57 -1.88 -6.50
CA SER A 190 10.28 -3.26 -6.11
C SER A 190 9.47 -3.31 -4.82
N VAL A 191 8.42 -4.13 -4.81
CA VAL A 191 7.54 -4.39 -3.66
C VAL A 191 7.43 -5.89 -3.44
N THR A 192 8.02 -6.39 -2.37
CA THR A 192 7.92 -7.80 -1.97
C THR A 192 6.87 -7.94 -0.88
N ILE A 193 5.85 -8.76 -1.11
CA ILE A 193 4.82 -9.10 -0.13
C ILE A 193 5.06 -10.53 0.35
N ILE A 194 5.30 -10.70 1.63
CA ILE A 194 5.55 -11.98 2.30
C ILE A 194 4.43 -12.29 3.30
N GLY A 195 4.22 -13.58 3.56
CA GLY A 195 3.21 -14.08 4.50
C GLY A 195 2.39 -15.22 3.93
N THR A 196 1.24 -15.49 4.53
CA THR A 196 0.36 -16.60 4.14
C THR A 196 -0.51 -16.20 2.94
N PRO A 197 -0.40 -16.89 1.77
CA PRO A 197 -1.08 -16.50 0.54
C PRO A 197 -2.60 -16.77 0.53
N PHE A 198 -3.12 -17.51 1.51
CA PHE A 198 -4.51 -17.95 1.57
C PHE A 198 -5.37 -17.17 2.58
N GLY A 199 -4.96 -15.96 2.93
CA GLY A 199 -5.70 -15.10 3.86
C GLY A 199 -5.13 -15.10 5.28
N ALA A 200 -5.99 -14.87 6.27
CA ALA A 200 -5.55 -14.74 7.65
C ALA A 200 -4.94 -16.04 8.19
N PRO A 201 -3.86 -15.96 9.00
CA PRO A 201 -3.23 -17.12 9.60
C PRO A 201 -4.22 -17.99 10.39
N GLY A 202 -4.13 -19.32 10.23
CA GLY A 202 -4.97 -20.29 10.95
C GLY A 202 -6.37 -20.51 10.37
N VAL A 203 -6.70 -19.89 9.23
CA VAL A 203 -7.96 -20.17 8.52
C VAL A 203 -7.70 -21.10 7.35
N PRO A 204 -8.41 -22.25 7.22
CA PRO A 204 -8.22 -23.17 6.11
C PRO A 204 -8.50 -22.50 4.77
N PRO A 205 -7.73 -22.80 3.71
CA PRO A 205 -7.99 -22.27 2.37
C PRO A 205 -9.35 -22.71 1.85
N SER A 206 -10.01 -21.85 1.09
CA SER A 206 -11.25 -22.24 0.39
C SER A 206 -10.95 -23.20 -0.75
N VAL A 207 -11.91 -24.09 -1.04
CA VAL A 207 -11.84 -24.99 -2.23
C VAL A 207 -11.81 -24.14 -3.50
N LEU A 208 -10.76 -24.30 -4.31
CA LEU A 208 -10.63 -23.61 -5.60
C LEU A 208 -11.08 -24.49 -6.75
N LYS A 209 -11.74 -23.87 -7.74
CA LYS A 209 -12.33 -24.53 -8.90
C LYS A 209 -12.28 -23.65 -10.15
N HIS A 210 -12.65 -24.23 -11.28
CA HIS A 210 -12.74 -23.50 -12.55
C HIS A 210 -13.58 -22.22 -12.43
N GLY A 211 -13.06 -21.14 -12.96
CA GLY A 211 -13.65 -19.81 -12.92
C GLY A 211 -13.20 -18.93 -11.74
N ASP A 212 -12.53 -19.50 -10.74
CA ASP A 212 -11.98 -18.71 -9.64
C ASP A 212 -10.82 -17.83 -10.10
N VAL A 213 -10.66 -16.68 -9.46
CA VAL A 213 -9.63 -15.68 -9.77
C VAL A 213 -9.07 -15.15 -8.47
N GLY A 214 -7.74 -14.98 -8.42
CA GLY A 214 -7.13 -14.29 -7.29
C GLY A 214 -5.83 -14.90 -6.76
N PRO A 215 -5.40 -14.44 -5.58
CA PRO A 215 -4.12 -14.82 -4.98
C PRO A 215 -3.97 -16.31 -4.75
N SER A 216 -5.00 -16.95 -4.24
CA SER A 216 -4.97 -18.39 -3.96
C SER A 216 -4.83 -19.24 -5.24
N VAL A 217 -5.47 -18.80 -6.34
CA VAL A 217 -5.28 -19.44 -7.65
C VAL A 217 -3.84 -19.27 -8.13
N LEU A 218 -3.28 -18.06 -8.00
CA LEU A 218 -1.91 -17.78 -8.39
C LEU A 218 -0.90 -18.67 -7.64
N GLU A 219 -1.08 -18.86 -6.33
CA GLU A 219 -0.17 -19.71 -5.54
C GLU A 219 -0.26 -21.19 -5.91
N VAL A 220 -1.46 -21.70 -6.14
CA VAL A 220 -1.65 -23.05 -6.67
C VAL A 220 -0.98 -23.20 -8.04
N GLN A 221 -1.16 -22.25 -8.95
CA GLN A 221 -0.49 -22.25 -10.25
C GLN A 221 1.04 -22.22 -10.12
N ARG A 222 1.60 -21.42 -9.19
CA ARG A 222 3.05 -21.40 -8.91
C ARG A 222 3.57 -22.75 -8.46
N SER A 223 2.84 -23.42 -7.56
CA SER A 223 3.20 -24.74 -7.07
C SER A 223 3.10 -25.80 -8.17
N LEU A 224 2.02 -25.79 -8.96
CA LEU A 224 1.85 -26.70 -10.11
C LEU A 224 2.93 -26.46 -11.17
N LYS A 225 3.36 -25.21 -11.39
CA LYS A 225 4.48 -24.90 -12.29
C LYS A 225 5.79 -25.44 -11.77
N ARG A 226 6.09 -25.25 -10.48
CA ARG A 226 7.31 -25.78 -9.83
C ARG A 226 7.39 -27.32 -9.91
N LEU A 227 6.25 -27.98 -9.83
CA LEU A 227 6.11 -29.44 -9.94
C LEU A 227 6.05 -29.94 -11.38
N GLY A 228 5.98 -29.07 -12.38
CA GLY A 228 6.00 -29.42 -13.80
C GLY A 228 4.64 -29.65 -14.46
N TYR A 229 3.53 -29.54 -13.73
CA TYR A 229 2.18 -29.68 -14.25
C TYR A 229 1.68 -28.48 -15.04
N LEU A 230 2.17 -27.26 -14.72
CA LEU A 230 1.81 -26.02 -15.41
C LEU A 230 2.97 -25.52 -16.26
N LYS A 231 2.76 -25.34 -17.58
CA LYS A 231 3.86 -24.98 -18.52
C LYS A 231 3.97 -23.50 -18.84
N TRP A 232 2.95 -22.70 -18.50
CA TRP A 232 2.93 -21.25 -18.74
C TRP A 232 3.12 -20.46 -17.42
N ASN A 233 3.16 -19.15 -17.53
CA ASN A 233 3.30 -18.30 -16.35
C ASN A 233 2.01 -18.24 -15.55
N PRO A 234 2.07 -18.44 -14.24
CA PRO A 234 0.93 -18.23 -13.34
C PRO A 234 0.34 -16.82 -13.50
N ASP A 235 -0.97 -16.74 -13.65
CA ASP A 235 -1.71 -15.51 -13.94
C ASP A 235 -2.82 -15.21 -12.94
N GLY A 236 -3.13 -16.16 -12.03
CA GLY A 236 -4.19 -16.04 -11.04
C GLY A 236 -5.59 -16.25 -11.57
N PHE A 237 -5.76 -16.69 -12.84
CA PHE A 237 -7.04 -17.05 -13.43
C PHE A 237 -7.17 -18.58 -13.57
N TRP A 238 -8.20 -19.17 -12.98
CA TRP A 238 -8.46 -20.61 -13.15
C TRP A 238 -9.22 -20.90 -14.44
N GLY A 239 -8.48 -21.03 -15.53
CA GLY A 239 -9.02 -21.46 -16.82
C GLY A 239 -8.85 -22.96 -17.05
N GLN A 240 -9.19 -23.40 -18.28
CA GLN A 240 -9.06 -24.81 -18.71
C GLN A 240 -7.66 -25.39 -18.52
N GLY A 241 -6.63 -24.57 -18.69
CA GLY A 241 -5.25 -24.99 -18.51
C GLY A 241 -4.95 -25.31 -17.05
N THR A 242 -5.32 -24.46 -16.11
CA THR A 242 -5.16 -24.73 -14.67
C THR A 242 -5.94 -25.97 -14.26
N GLU A 243 -7.18 -26.12 -14.75
CA GLU A 243 -7.99 -27.29 -14.49
C GLU A 243 -7.33 -28.57 -15.00
N LYS A 244 -6.75 -28.55 -16.22
CA LYS A 244 -6.00 -29.68 -16.76
C LYS A 244 -4.77 -30.02 -15.89
N ALA A 245 -4.01 -29.03 -15.46
CA ALA A 245 -2.85 -29.24 -14.60
C ALA A 245 -3.23 -29.85 -13.24
N VAL A 246 -4.35 -29.38 -12.64
CA VAL A 246 -4.88 -29.94 -11.39
C VAL A 246 -5.36 -31.38 -11.62
N LYS A 247 -6.01 -31.66 -12.75
CA LYS A 247 -6.45 -33.02 -13.09
C LYS A 247 -5.26 -33.98 -13.18
N GLU A 248 -4.23 -33.64 -13.95
CA GLU A 248 -3.00 -34.44 -14.09
C GLU A 248 -2.33 -34.66 -12.71
N PHE A 249 -2.21 -33.59 -11.90
CA PHE A 249 -1.71 -33.71 -10.54
C PHE A 249 -2.52 -34.67 -9.68
N ARG A 250 -3.87 -34.56 -9.70
CA ARG A 250 -4.76 -35.46 -8.94
C ARG A 250 -4.64 -36.93 -9.39
N GLU A 251 -4.53 -37.18 -10.69
CA GLU A 251 -4.34 -38.51 -11.26
C GLU A 251 -3.02 -39.14 -10.79
N ASP A 252 -1.91 -38.41 -10.84
CA ASP A 252 -0.59 -38.88 -10.41
C ASP A 252 -0.54 -39.22 -8.91
N TYR A 253 -1.31 -38.50 -8.10
CA TYR A 253 -1.41 -38.77 -6.65
C TYR A 253 -2.58 -39.67 -6.27
N GLY A 254 -3.29 -40.27 -7.23
CA GLY A 254 -4.40 -41.21 -6.99
C GLY A 254 -5.63 -40.58 -6.33
N LEU A 255 -5.81 -39.27 -6.45
CA LEU A 255 -6.94 -38.54 -5.86
C LEU A 255 -8.16 -38.64 -6.74
N LYS A 256 -9.24 -39.23 -6.20
CA LYS A 256 -10.55 -39.28 -6.86
C LYS A 256 -11.36 -38.01 -6.58
N GLY A 257 -12.25 -37.64 -7.50
CA GLY A 257 -13.19 -36.54 -7.35
C GLY A 257 -13.03 -35.45 -8.41
N PRO A 258 -13.64 -34.28 -8.23
CA PRO A 258 -13.61 -33.20 -9.21
C PRO A 258 -12.23 -32.58 -9.34
N ASN A 259 -11.95 -31.89 -10.47
CA ASN A 259 -10.69 -31.20 -10.73
C ASN A 259 -10.66 -29.86 -9.97
N ASN A 260 -10.66 -29.93 -8.65
CA ASN A 260 -10.58 -28.78 -7.74
C ASN A 260 -9.37 -28.89 -6.81
N VAL A 261 -9.06 -27.84 -6.10
CA VAL A 261 -8.06 -27.84 -5.01
C VAL A 261 -8.82 -27.87 -3.69
N ASP A 262 -8.90 -29.06 -3.12
CA ASP A 262 -9.39 -29.34 -1.79
C ASP A 262 -8.22 -29.45 -0.78
N ASP A 263 -8.51 -29.70 0.49
CA ASP A 263 -7.52 -29.79 1.56
C ASP A 263 -6.40 -30.79 1.24
N LYS A 264 -6.72 -31.92 0.60
CA LYS A 264 -5.72 -32.94 0.22
C LYS A 264 -4.76 -32.42 -0.85
N VAL A 265 -5.29 -31.70 -1.84
CA VAL A 265 -4.47 -31.09 -2.89
C VAL A 265 -3.60 -30.00 -2.29
N TYR A 266 -4.13 -29.14 -1.41
CA TYR A 266 -3.33 -28.13 -0.71
C TYR A 266 -2.16 -28.76 0.06
N GLN A 267 -2.41 -29.79 0.85
CA GLN A 267 -1.37 -30.50 1.61
C GLN A 267 -0.27 -31.08 0.71
N LEU A 268 -0.64 -31.68 -0.42
CA LEU A 268 0.32 -32.27 -1.37
C LEU A 268 1.07 -31.20 -2.18
N LEU A 269 0.51 -30.00 -2.35
CA LEU A 269 1.20 -28.85 -2.95
C LEU A 269 2.14 -28.14 -1.96
N GLY A 270 2.09 -28.52 -0.67
CA GLY A 270 2.98 -28.02 0.38
C GLY A 270 2.44 -26.79 1.13
N PHE A 271 1.11 -26.65 1.20
CA PHE A 271 0.43 -25.59 1.91
C PHE A 271 -0.21 -26.04 3.23
#